data_0674174bbf858ad55378e8a1fbaa20ba
#
_entry.id   0674174bbf858ad55378e8a1fbaa20ba
#
_cell.length_a   1.000
_cell.length_b   1.000
_cell.length_c   1.000
_cell.angle_alpha   90.00
_cell.angle_beta   90.00
_cell.angle_gamma   90.00
#
_symmetry.space_group_name_H-M   'P 1'
#
loop_
_entity.id
_entity.type
_entity.pdbx_description
1 polymer ?
#
loop_
_entity_poly.entity_id
_entity_poly.type
_entity_poly.pdbx_seq_one_letter_code
_entity_poly.pdbx_strand_id
1 'polypeptide(L)'
;MNYRAAALLSLLSVTATGCFVPEDASPTVGLGGEFATKFVHRGMVNVARPVFQPSMSVSLPTENGDSVSFIARGNMDLQNDNGKAWFPNGHAGRFSQIDFLGTYSHQLTDNINIRGGLFSYNLPNGQEFPKNIDGSGPADERGATSEVFAIASWNVLEISPYLSWHYDFDEVRGAYYRAGITEAFEINDQWSIVIDGSLGYTTSAQAAWLYALDESGLADLRGFAKVNYMYDYRTTISAGVHGSALIDDDYRNWSANIGDIDPDPVWFSLGVNWTF
;
A
#
# COMPACT_ATOMS: atom_id res chain seq x y z
N MET A 1 11.17 -17.61 21.93
CA MET A 1 10.52 -17.64 20.61
C MET A 1 10.30 -16.18 20.24
N ASN A 2 11.02 -15.66 19.23
CA ASN A 2 10.98 -14.23 18.91
C ASN A 2 9.78 -13.94 18.00
N TYR A 3 8.69 -13.42 18.58
CA TYR A 3 7.44 -13.04 17.88
C TYR A 3 7.55 -11.74 17.08
N ARG A 4 8.75 -11.13 16.98
CA ARG A 4 9.01 -9.90 16.18
C ARG A 4 8.62 -10.03 14.70
N ALA A 5 8.51 -11.27 14.20
CA ALA A 5 8.12 -11.54 12.82
C ALA A 5 6.61 -11.35 12.54
N ALA A 6 5.73 -11.51 13.53
CA ALA A 6 4.28 -11.50 13.30
C ALA A 6 3.69 -10.09 13.13
N ALA A 7 4.27 -9.08 13.76
CA ALA A 7 3.75 -7.71 13.73
C ALA A 7 4.05 -6.95 12.43
N LEU A 8 5.14 -7.28 11.74
CA LEU A 8 5.45 -6.73 10.41
C LEU A 8 4.52 -7.25 9.30
N LEU A 9 3.82 -8.36 9.54
CA LEU A 9 2.91 -9.00 8.59
C LEU A 9 1.69 -8.14 8.22
N SER A 10 1.26 -7.21 9.06
CA SER A 10 0.06 -6.42 8.82
C SER A 10 0.28 -5.11 8.05
N LEU A 11 1.52 -4.66 7.92
CA LEU A 11 1.87 -3.37 7.31
C LEU A 11 1.94 -3.36 5.81
N LEU A 12 2.32 -4.43 5.30
CA LEU A 12 2.37 -4.69 3.88
C LEU A 12 1.55 -5.94 3.69
N SER A 13 0.38 -6.10 4.12
CA SER A 13 -0.41 -7.35 3.97
C SER A 13 0.34 -8.54 3.34
N VAL A 14 1.67 -8.44 3.32
CA VAL A 14 2.58 -9.41 2.78
C VAL A 14 3.95 -9.21 3.33
N THR A 15 4.43 -10.23 3.93
CA THR A 15 5.80 -10.53 4.21
C THR A 15 6.45 -9.88 5.40
N ALA A 16 6.29 -10.52 6.52
CA ALA A 16 7.43 -10.76 7.35
C ALA A 16 7.35 -12.20 7.87
N THR A 17 7.52 -13.14 6.99
CA THR A 17 8.06 -14.43 7.37
C THR A 17 9.59 -14.32 7.32
N GLY A 18 10.14 -13.34 8.01
CA GLY A 18 11.55 -13.29 8.27
C GLY A 18 11.79 -13.93 9.62
N CYS A 19 12.40 -15.08 9.67
CA CYS A 19 13.15 -15.71 10.73
C CYS A 19 12.68 -17.07 11.26
N PHE A 20 11.74 -17.74 10.65
CA PHE A 20 11.61 -19.17 10.87
C PHE A 20 11.36 -19.87 9.53
N VAL A 21 12.43 -20.26 8.87
CA VAL A 21 12.35 -21.38 7.92
C VAL A 21 12.43 -22.62 8.81
N PRO A 22 11.35 -23.40 9.01
CA PRO A 22 11.45 -24.74 9.56
C PRO A 22 12.37 -25.56 8.64
N GLU A 23 13.02 -26.59 9.16
CA GLU A 23 13.84 -27.52 8.35
C GLU A 23 13.05 -28.12 7.16
N ASP A 24 11.72 -28.04 7.19
CA ASP A 24 10.82 -28.35 6.08
C ASP A 24 10.14 -27.05 5.60
N ALA A 25 10.81 -26.28 4.75
CA ALA A 25 10.35 -25.02 4.21
C ALA A 25 9.05 -25.16 3.37
N SER A 26 7.90 -25.14 4.02
CA SER A 26 6.60 -25.25 3.36
C SER A 26 6.11 -23.88 2.86
N PRO A 27 5.43 -23.83 1.71
CA PRO A 27 4.74 -22.62 1.26
C PRO A 27 3.76 -22.12 2.32
N THR A 28 3.71 -20.81 2.50
CA THR A 28 2.71 -20.16 3.37
C THR A 28 1.66 -19.49 2.50
N VAL A 29 0.40 -19.79 2.76
CA VAL A 29 -0.74 -19.15 2.08
C VAL A 29 -1.43 -18.20 3.05
N GLY A 30 -1.64 -16.96 2.63
CA GLY A 30 -2.39 -15.96 3.37
C GLY A 30 -3.69 -15.60 2.65
N LEU A 31 -4.78 -15.49 3.41
CA LEU A 31 -6.04 -14.92 2.95
C LEU A 31 -6.42 -13.77 3.87
N GLY A 32 -6.84 -12.64 3.31
CA GLY A 32 -7.19 -11.47 4.10
C GLY A 32 -8.38 -10.70 3.54
N GLY A 33 -8.97 -9.90 4.40
CA GLY A 33 -9.98 -8.93 4.02
C GLY A 33 -9.95 -7.76 4.99
N GLU A 34 -9.97 -6.55 4.45
CA GLU A 34 -10.00 -5.31 5.23
C GLU A 34 -11.18 -4.44 4.77
N PHE A 35 -11.99 -3.96 5.71
CA PHE A 35 -12.90 -2.85 5.49
C PHE A 35 -12.18 -1.56 5.81
N ALA A 36 -12.21 -0.59 4.90
CA ALA A 36 -11.67 0.74 5.12
C ALA A 36 -12.72 1.81 4.81
N THR A 37 -12.68 2.93 5.54
CA THR A 37 -13.64 4.01 5.31
C THR A 37 -13.32 4.86 4.08
N LYS A 38 -12.08 4.75 3.56
CA LYS A 38 -11.61 5.35 2.30
C LYS A 38 -10.52 4.47 1.70
N PHE A 39 -10.28 4.62 0.40
CA PHE A 39 -9.09 4.09 -0.27
C PHE A 39 -8.18 5.24 -0.70
N VAL A 40 -6.98 5.29 -0.13
CA VAL A 40 -5.96 6.33 -0.37
C VAL A 40 -4.69 5.69 -0.92
N HIS A 41 -4.18 6.22 -2.03
CA HIS A 41 -2.95 5.75 -2.66
C HIS A 41 -2.01 6.94 -2.92
N ARG A 42 -0.79 6.91 -2.35
CA ARG A 42 0.24 7.95 -2.49
C ARG A 42 -0.31 9.37 -2.22
N GLY A 43 -1.03 9.55 -1.12
CA GLY A 43 -1.65 10.83 -0.74
C GLY A 43 -2.97 11.14 -1.41
N MET A 44 -3.29 10.51 -2.55
CA MET A 44 -4.51 10.74 -3.29
C MET A 44 -5.66 9.87 -2.78
N VAL A 45 -6.81 10.46 -2.51
CA VAL A 45 -8.04 9.74 -2.18
C VAL A 45 -8.63 9.16 -3.46
N ASN A 46 -8.43 7.86 -3.68
CA ASN A 46 -8.97 7.17 -4.84
C ASN A 46 -10.46 6.88 -4.70
N VAL A 47 -10.90 6.53 -3.48
CA VAL A 47 -12.31 6.31 -3.13
C VAL A 47 -12.56 6.97 -1.78
N ALA A 48 -13.48 7.94 -1.70
CA ALA A 48 -13.82 8.67 -0.47
C ALA A 48 -14.98 8.03 0.30
N ARG A 49 -15.35 6.81 -0.02
CA ARG A 49 -16.42 6.01 0.59
C ARG A 49 -15.85 4.69 1.12
N PRO A 50 -16.60 3.99 1.98
CA PRO A 50 -16.18 2.68 2.46
C PRO A 50 -15.93 1.69 1.32
N VAL A 51 -14.86 0.91 1.48
CA VAL A 51 -14.42 -0.11 0.56
C VAL A 51 -14.17 -1.42 1.30
N PHE A 52 -14.19 -2.53 0.56
CA PHE A 52 -13.69 -3.82 1.03
C PHE A 52 -12.46 -4.22 0.21
N GLN A 53 -11.39 -4.61 0.89
CA GLN A 53 -10.11 -4.93 0.30
C GLN A 53 -9.73 -6.39 0.57
N PRO A 54 -10.20 -7.35 -0.26
CA PRO A 54 -9.75 -8.72 -0.16
C PRO A 54 -8.31 -8.88 -0.63
N SER A 55 -7.59 -9.81 -0.03
CA SER A 55 -6.23 -10.15 -0.41
C SER A 55 -5.96 -11.64 -0.31
N MET A 56 -5.05 -12.11 -1.16
CA MET A 56 -4.49 -13.45 -1.12
C MET A 56 -2.98 -13.36 -1.33
N SER A 57 -2.23 -14.18 -0.63
CA SER A 57 -0.79 -14.27 -0.80
C SER A 57 -0.31 -15.71 -0.77
N VAL A 58 0.78 -15.97 -1.49
CA VAL A 58 1.55 -17.20 -1.38
C VAL A 58 3.02 -16.81 -1.22
N SER A 59 3.67 -17.29 -0.18
CA SER A 59 5.10 -17.08 0.07
C SER A 59 5.84 -18.43 0.01
N LEU A 60 6.87 -18.47 -0.79
CA LEU A 60 7.73 -19.62 -1.02
C LEU A 60 9.11 -19.29 -0.42
N PRO A 61 9.51 -19.90 0.68
CA PRO A 61 10.87 -19.77 1.17
C PRO A 61 11.83 -20.41 0.16
N THR A 62 12.99 -19.78 -0.01
CA THR A 62 14.06 -20.29 -0.87
C THR A 62 15.27 -20.67 -0.02
N GLU A 63 16.32 -21.18 -0.65
CA GLU A 63 17.59 -21.42 0.03
C GLU A 63 18.16 -20.13 0.60
N ASN A 64 18.92 -20.20 1.68
CA ASN A 64 19.56 -19.06 2.37
C ASN A 64 18.63 -18.08 3.13
N GLY A 65 17.41 -18.47 3.45
CA GLY A 65 16.47 -17.62 4.18
C GLY A 65 15.79 -16.56 3.34
N ASP A 66 15.95 -16.59 2.03
CA ASP A 66 15.26 -15.72 1.07
C ASP A 66 13.82 -16.19 0.84
N SER A 67 13.01 -15.35 0.22
CA SER A 67 11.65 -15.73 -0.13
C SER A 67 11.17 -15.09 -1.42
N VAL A 68 10.32 -15.83 -2.14
CA VAL A 68 9.52 -15.31 -3.27
C VAL A 68 8.07 -15.29 -2.84
N SER A 69 7.38 -14.18 -3.08
CA SER A 69 5.97 -14.07 -2.74
C SER A 69 5.15 -13.53 -3.91
N PHE A 70 3.93 -14.03 -4.03
CA PHE A 70 2.92 -13.55 -4.97
C PHE A 70 1.70 -13.09 -4.19
N ILE A 71 1.17 -11.93 -4.58
CA ILE A 71 0.05 -11.31 -3.90
C ILE A 71 -0.95 -10.83 -4.92
N ALA A 72 -2.21 -11.13 -4.67
CA ALA A 72 -3.33 -10.47 -5.31
C ALA A 72 -4.14 -9.73 -4.25
N ARG A 73 -4.50 -8.49 -4.53
CA ARG A 73 -5.39 -7.71 -3.66
C ARG A 73 -6.35 -6.91 -4.53
N GLY A 74 -7.53 -6.62 -3.99
CA GLY A 74 -8.52 -5.82 -4.67
C GLY A 74 -8.99 -4.67 -3.81
N ASN A 75 -9.53 -3.63 -4.46
CA ASN A 75 -10.34 -2.62 -3.82
C ASN A 75 -11.74 -2.67 -4.43
N MET A 76 -12.72 -3.09 -3.64
CA MET A 76 -14.11 -3.23 -4.07
C MET A 76 -14.93 -2.08 -3.48
N ASP A 77 -15.63 -1.37 -4.35
CA ASP A 77 -16.54 -0.30 -3.95
C ASP A 77 -17.75 -0.87 -3.23
N LEU A 78 -18.16 -0.28 -2.11
CA LEU A 78 -19.37 -0.68 -1.39
C LEU A 78 -20.57 0.23 -1.69
N GLN A 79 -20.36 1.31 -2.46
CA GLN A 79 -21.39 2.27 -2.86
C GLN A 79 -21.33 2.56 -4.37
N ASN A 80 -22.42 3.10 -4.93
CA ASN A 80 -22.49 3.49 -6.35
C ASN A 80 -21.95 4.92 -6.60
N ASP A 81 -21.50 5.60 -5.56
CA ASP A 81 -20.92 6.93 -5.60
C ASP A 81 -19.68 6.90 -4.67
N ASN A 82 -18.51 7.18 -5.21
CA ASN A 82 -17.25 7.20 -4.47
C ASN A 82 -16.95 8.57 -3.81
N GLY A 83 -17.87 9.54 -3.95
CA GLY A 83 -17.75 10.87 -3.37
C GLY A 83 -16.68 11.71 -4.06
N LYS A 84 -16.12 12.66 -3.30
CA LYS A 84 -15.04 13.55 -3.74
C LYS A 84 -13.73 12.78 -3.75
N ALA A 85 -13.44 12.11 -4.86
CA ALA A 85 -12.37 11.16 -5.01
C ALA A 85 -11.81 11.15 -6.43
N TRP A 86 -10.63 10.58 -6.58
CA TRP A 86 -9.99 10.36 -7.89
C TRP A 86 -10.84 9.50 -8.82
N PHE A 87 -11.54 8.50 -8.29
CA PHE A 87 -12.52 7.68 -8.99
C PHE A 87 -13.94 8.04 -8.51
N PRO A 88 -14.56 9.12 -8.99
CA PRO A 88 -15.83 9.60 -8.45
C PRO A 88 -16.99 8.65 -8.71
N ASN A 89 -16.93 7.88 -9.82
CA ASN A 89 -17.97 6.94 -10.20
C ASN A 89 -17.76 5.60 -9.48
N GLY A 90 -18.56 5.33 -8.45
CA GLY A 90 -18.55 4.07 -7.73
C GLY A 90 -19.48 3.03 -8.37
N HIS A 91 -19.16 1.76 -8.14
CA HIS A 91 -19.98 0.64 -8.55
C HIS A 91 -20.03 -0.40 -7.43
N ALA A 92 -21.07 -0.34 -6.59
CA ALA A 92 -21.22 -1.25 -5.45
C ALA A 92 -21.04 -2.72 -5.85
N GLY A 93 -20.13 -3.42 -5.16
CA GLY A 93 -19.80 -4.83 -5.42
C GLY A 93 -18.85 -5.06 -6.60
N ARG A 94 -18.30 -4.01 -7.22
CA ARG A 94 -17.28 -4.12 -8.27
C ARG A 94 -15.92 -3.64 -7.78
N PHE A 95 -14.87 -4.19 -8.37
CA PHE A 95 -13.52 -3.75 -8.09
C PHE A 95 -13.19 -2.47 -8.85
N SER A 96 -12.83 -1.42 -8.12
CA SER A 96 -12.23 -0.21 -8.70
C SER A 96 -10.75 -0.42 -9.03
N GLN A 97 -10.08 -1.31 -8.29
CA GLN A 97 -8.67 -1.66 -8.52
C GLN A 97 -8.41 -3.12 -8.16
N ILE A 98 -7.58 -3.79 -8.95
CA ILE A 98 -7.03 -5.13 -8.68
C ILE A 98 -5.53 -5.08 -8.91
N ASP A 99 -4.77 -5.45 -7.90
CA ASP A 99 -3.32 -5.43 -7.90
C ASP A 99 -2.75 -6.84 -7.89
N PHE A 100 -1.68 -7.03 -8.67
CA PHE A 100 -0.84 -8.21 -8.60
C PHE A 100 0.60 -7.80 -8.29
N LEU A 101 1.21 -8.51 -7.35
CA LEU A 101 2.54 -8.21 -6.86
C LEU A 101 3.37 -9.50 -6.81
N GLY A 102 4.52 -9.50 -7.48
CA GLY A 102 5.54 -10.51 -7.35
C GLY A 102 6.76 -9.93 -6.64
N THR A 103 7.26 -10.57 -5.59
CA THR A 103 8.38 -10.04 -4.80
C THR A 103 9.45 -11.10 -4.56
N TYR A 104 10.69 -10.64 -4.49
CA TYR A 104 11.82 -11.38 -3.93
C TYR A 104 12.38 -10.60 -2.75
N SER A 105 12.58 -11.28 -1.62
CA SER A 105 13.14 -10.72 -0.40
C SER A 105 14.44 -11.44 -0.06
N HIS A 106 15.49 -10.66 0.19
CA HIS A 106 16.83 -11.13 0.53
C HIS A 106 17.32 -10.46 1.81
N GLN A 107 17.75 -11.29 2.76
CA GLN A 107 18.40 -10.82 3.99
C GLN A 107 19.88 -10.57 3.70
N LEU A 108 20.26 -9.32 3.41
CA LEU A 108 21.65 -8.98 3.05
C LEU A 108 22.61 -9.09 4.24
N THR A 109 22.16 -8.70 5.43
CA THR A 109 22.85 -8.86 6.73
C THR A 109 21.80 -9.08 7.82
N ASP A 110 22.22 -9.40 9.05
CA ASP A 110 21.30 -9.57 10.18
C ASP A 110 20.37 -8.35 10.41
N ASN A 111 20.78 -7.18 9.95
CA ASN A 111 20.06 -5.92 10.15
C ASN A 111 19.52 -5.30 8.85
N ILE A 112 19.86 -5.81 7.68
CA ILE A 112 19.47 -5.22 6.39
C ILE A 112 18.70 -6.23 5.57
N ASN A 113 17.47 -5.89 5.21
CA ASN A 113 16.67 -6.64 4.27
C ASN A 113 16.46 -5.80 2.98
N ILE A 114 16.61 -6.45 1.84
CA ILE A 114 16.31 -5.87 0.52
C ILE A 114 15.18 -6.67 -0.09
N ARG A 115 14.18 -5.96 -0.59
CA ARG A 115 13.06 -6.56 -1.32
C ARG A 115 12.88 -5.83 -2.63
N GLY A 116 12.68 -6.57 -3.72
CA GLY A 116 12.38 -6.03 -5.03
C GLY A 116 11.32 -6.85 -5.73
N GLY A 117 10.74 -6.31 -6.80
CA GLY A 117 9.72 -7.03 -7.52
C GLY A 117 9.00 -6.21 -8.58
N LEU A 118 7.89 -6.78 -9.03
CA LEU A 118 6.99 -6.21 -10.02
C LEU A 118 5.62 -5.99 -9.40
N PHE A 119 5.01 -4.88 -9.72
CA PHE A 119 3.68 -4.51 -9.29
C PHE A 119 2.83 -4.16 -10.51
N SER A 120 1.67 -4.76 -10.67
CA SER A 120 0.72 -4.44 -11.73
C SER A 120 -0.58 -3.94 -11.12
N TYR A 121 -0.98 -2.74 -11.51
CA TYR A 121 -2.23 -2.10 -11.15
C TYR A 121 -3.23 -2.29 -12.28
N ASN A 122 -4.39 -2.85 -11.99
CA ASN A 122 -5.48 -3.00 -12.94
C ASN A 122 -6.68 -2.21 -12.46
N LEU A 123 -7.25 -1.40 -13.34
CA LEU A 123 -8.42 -0.56 -13.10
C LEU A 123 -9.59 -1.09 -13.94
N PRO A 124 -10.27 -2.19 -13.52
CA PRO A 124 -11.18 -2.94 -14.37
C PRO A 124 -12.46 -2.19 -14.76
N ASN A 125 -12.77 -1.09 -14.11
CA ASN A 125 -13.96 -0.28 -14.39
C ASN A 125 -13.65 0.99 -15.19
N GLY A 126 -12.47 1.06 -15.86
CA GLY A 126 -12.07 2.16 -16.73
C GLY A 126 -12.45 3.53 -16.15
N GLN A 127 -11.66 4.04 -15.23
CA GLN A 127 -12.02 5.29 -14.58
C GLN A 127 -11.73 6.45 -15.53
N GLU A 128 -12.75 7.24 -15.85
CA GLU A 128 -12.58 8.49 -16.55
C GLU A 128 -11.80 9.46 -15.66
N PHE A 129 -10.64 9.89 -16.13
CA PHE A 129 -9.83 10.88 -15.41
C PHE A 129 -10.51 12.23 -15.38
N PRO A 130 -10.35 13.03 -14.32
CA PRO A 130 -10.68 14.43 -14.39
C PRO A 130 -9.92 15.05 -15.56
N LYS A 131 -10.61 15.88 -16.35
CA LYS A 131 -10.06 16.62 -17.49
C LYS A 131 -8.75 17.30 -17.10
N ASN A 132 -7.91 17.58 -18.10
CA ASN A 132 -6.71 18.41 -17.93
C ASN A 132 -6.97 19.61 -17.03
N ILE A 133 -5.93 20.16 -16.38
CA ILE A 133 -6.00 21.32 -15.46
C ILE A 133 -6.85 22.47 -15.99
N ASP A 134 -6.91 22.66 -17.29
CA ASP A 134 -7.72 23.67 -17.99
C ASP A 134 -9.16 23.23 -18.33
N GLY A 135 -9.53 22.02 -17.95
CA GLY A 135 -10.85 21.44 -18.24
C GLY A 135 -11.04 21.02 -19.70
N SER A 136 -10.00 21.12 -20.53
CA SER A 136 -10.00 20.72 -21.93
C SER A 136 -9.51 19.27 -22.10
N GLY A 137 -10.08 18.57 -23.06
CA GLY A 137 -9.69 17.21 -23.43
C GLY A 137 -10.70 16.13 -23.05
N PRO A 138 -10.70 15.02 -23.78
CA PRO A 138 -11.48 13.86 -23.38
C PRO A 138 -10.88 13.25 -22.09
N ALA A 139 -11.75 12.72 -21.25
CA ALA A 139 -11.34 11.85 -20.17
C ALA A 139 -10.64 10.64 -20.78
N ASP A 140 -9.35 10.47 -20.52
CA ASP A 140 -8.64 9.25 -20.91
C ASP A 140 -9.05 8.12 -19.97
N GLU A 141 -9.52 7.02 -20.54
CA GLU A 141 -9.69 5.78 -19.80
C GLU A 141 -8.29 5.26 -19.45
N ARG A 142 -7.94 5.27 -18.18
CA ARG A 142 -6.70 4.67 -17.71
C ARG A 142 -6.94 3.23 -17.36
N GLY A 143 -6.20 2.37 -18.03
CA GLY A 143 -6.24 0.94 -17.82
C GLY A 143 -5.24 0.45 -16.77
N ALA A 144 -4.58 -0.66 -17.08
CA ALA A 144 -3.52 -1.22 -16.26
C ALA A 144 -2.21 -0.43 -16.43
N THR A 145 -1.40 -0.40 -15.39
CA THR A 145 0.01 0.01 -15.46
C THR A 145 0.89 -0.91 -14.62
N SER A 146 2.20 -0.87 -14.82
CA SER A 146 3.14 -1.78 -14.18
C SER A 146 4.39 -1.06 -13.68
N GLU A 147 4.79 -1.40 -12.46
CA GLU A 147 5.98 -0.84 -11.81
C GLU A 147 7.00 -1.93 -11.47
N VAL A 148 8.27 -1.59 -11.57
CA VAL A 148 9.35 -2.28 -10.85
C VAL A 148 9.62 -1.51 -9.56
N PHE A 149 9.94 -2.22 -8.50
CA PHE A 149 10.25 -1.57 -7.23
C PHE A 149 11.42 -2.22 -6.50
N ALA A 150 12.04 -1.44 -5.62
CA ALA A 150 13.02 -1.89 -4.65
C ALA A 150 12.78 -1.21 -3.30
N ILE A 151 12.94 -1.96 -2.21
CA ILE A 151 12.81 -1.50 -0.84
C ILE A 151 14.02 -1.99 -0.07
N ALA A 152 14.71 -1.11 0.64
CA ALA A 152 15.73 -1.45 1.60
C ALA A 152 15.25 -1.05 2.99
N SER A 153 15.32 -1.96 3.95
CA SER A 153 14.97 -1.73 5.35
C SER A 153 16.10 -2.11 6.28
N TRP A 154 16.22 -1.37 7.37
CA TRP A 154 17.27 -1.54 8.38
C TRP A 154 16.64 -1.73 9.75
N ASN A 155 17.10 -2.72 10.51
CA ASN A 155 16.73 -2.90 11.91
C ASN A 155 17.84 -2.32 12.77
N VAL A 156 17.72 -1.07 13.19
CA VAL A 156 18.71 -0.35 13.98
C VAL A 156 18.05 0.26 15.20
N LEU A 157 18.61 0.00 16.39
CA LEU A 157 18.18 0.65 17.65
C LEU A 157 16.67 0.57 17.93
N GLU A 158 16.04 -0.57 17.69
CA GLU A 158 14.60 -0.79 17.91
C GLU A 158 13.68 -0.02 16.96
N ILE A 159 14.23 0.63 15.93
CA ILE A 159 13.48 1.24 14.84
C ILE A 159 13.84 0.60 13.52
N SER A 160 12.90 0.59 12.59
CA SER A 160 13.04 -0.01 11.26
C SER A 160 12.85 1.05 10.16
N PRO A 161 13.86 1.92 9.92
CA PRO A 161 13.82 2.84 8.80
C PRO A 161 13.85 2.08 7.49
N TYR A 162 13.22 2.66 6.47
CA TYR A 162 13.24 2.11 5.13
C TYR A 162 13.29 3.18 4.05
N LEU A 163 13.81 2.79 2.89
CA LEU A 163 13.73 3.55 1.64
C LEU A 163 13.08 2.66 0.60
N SER A 164 12.16 3.21 -0.16
CA SER A 164 11.58 2.53 -1.31
C SER A 164 11.66 3.39 -2.57
N TRP A 165 11.84 2.71 -3.68
CA TRP A 165 11.81 3.25 -5.03
C TRP A 165 10.84 2.41 -5.86
N HIS A 166 9.97 3.09 -6.60
CA HIS A 166 9.02 2.52 -7.53
C HIS A 166 9.17 3.23 -8.87
N TYR A 167 9.28 2.51 -9.94
CA TYR A 167 9.35 3.06 -11.30
C TYR A 167 8.31 2.38 -12.17
N ASP A 168 7.37 3.18 -12.61
CA ASP A 168 6.40 2.76 -13.61
C ASP A 168 7.08 2.80 -14.98
N PHE A 169 7.12 1.65 -15.67
CA PHE A 169 7.77 1.48 -16.96
C PHE A 169 6.78 1.35 -18.12
N ASP A 170 5.50 1.39 -17.82
CA ASP A 170 4.41 1.17 -18.79
C ASP A 170 3.72 2.50 -19.14
N GLU A 171 2.61 2.81 -18.54
CA GLU A 171 1.79 3.99 -18.90
C GLU A 171 2.39 5.29 -18.38
N VAL A 172 2.90 5.31 -17.16
CA VAL A 172 3.30 6.56 -16.47
C VAL A 172 4.73 6.96 -16.80
N ARG A 173 5.66 6.00 -16.85
CA ARG A 173 7.10 6.18 -17.06
C ARG A 173 7.72 7.17 -16.06
N GLY A 174 7.27 7.07 -14.84
CA GLY A 174 7.64 7.96 -13.74
C GLY A 174 8.05 7.19 -12.49
N ALA A 175 8.71 7.88 -11.56
CA ALA A 175 9.16 7.28 -10.32
C ALA A 175 8.50 7.91 -9.09
N TYR A 176 8.30 7.07 -8.07
CA TYR A 176 7.88 7.47 -6.74
C TYR A 176 8.86 6.89 -5.73
N TYR A 177 9.33 7.75 -4.84
CA TYR A 177 10.25 7.42 -3.76
C TYR A 177 9.54 7.59 -2.42
N ARG A 178 9.92 6.76 -1.44
CA ARG A 178 9.43 6.92 -0.07
C ARG A 178 10.53 6.63 0.93
N ALA A 179 10.67 7.51 1.93
CA ALA A 179 11.48 7.27 3.10
C ALA A 179 10.57 7.21 4.32
N GLY A 180 10.77 6.24 5.19
CA GLY A 180 9.91 6.07 6.36
C GLY A 180 10.55 5.30 7.49
N ILE A 181 9.82 5.24 8.58
CA ILE A 181 10.13 4.44 9.76
C ILE A 181 8.89 3.64 10.10
N THR A 182 9.05 2.34 10.30
CA THR A 182 8.00 1.48 10.80
C THR A 182 8.47 0.78 12.06
N GLU A 183 7.58 0.57 13.03
CA GLU A 183 7.89 -0.12 14.26
C GLU A 183 6.71 -0.94 14.74
N ALA A 184 7.02 -2.08 15.36
CA ALA A 184 6.04 -2.99 15.93
C ALA A 184 6.33 -3.20 17.42
N PHE A 185 5.36 -2.88 18.25
CA PHE A 185 5.40 -3.03 19.70
C PHE A 185 4.56 -4.21 20.12
N GLU A 186 5.18 -5.23 20.69
CA GLU A 186 4.48 -6.33 21.33
C GLU A 186 4.00 -5.91 22.73
N ILE A 187 2.68 -5.90 22.94
CA ILE A 187 2.10 -5.62 24.26
C ILE A 187 2.11 -6.91 25.11
N ASN A 188 1.75 -8.01 24.47
CA ASN A 188 1.78 -9.38 25.01
C ASN A 188 1.70 -10.40 23.86
N ASP A 189 1.57 -11.70 24.18
CA ASP A 189 1.53 -12.79 23.20
C ASP A 189 0.39 -12.68 22.17
N GLN A 190 -0.66 -11.91 22.45
CA GLN A 190 -1.82 -11.78 21.57
C GLN A 190 -1.97 -10.38 20.95
N TRP A 191 -1.43 -9.34 21.57
CA TRP A 191 -1.63 -7.96 21.16
C TRP A 191 -0.33 -7.30 20.73
N SER A 192 -0.38 -6.66 19.57
CA SER A 192 0.70 -5.79 19.10
C SER A 192 0.15 -4.49 18.52
N ILE A 193 0.99 -3.46 18.52
CA ILE A 193 0.73 -2.18 17.85
C ILE A 193 1.80 -1.99 16.79
N VAL A 194 1.38 -1.58 15.60
CA VAL A 194 2.29 -1.20 14.53
C VAL A 194 2.08 0.26 14.19
N ILE A 195 3.16 1.01 14.11
CA ILE A 195 3.17 2.44 13.75
C ILE A 195 4.08 2.62 12.54
N ASP A 196 3.65 3.42 11.58
CA ASP A 196 4.43 3.84 10.42
C ASP A 196 4.30 5.35 10.22
N GLY A 197 5.40 5.97 9.81
CA GLY A 197 5.45 7.34 9.35
C GLY A 197 6.38 7.46 8.16
N SER A 198 5.95 8.10 7.07
CA SER A 198 6.75 8.15 5.84
C SER A 198 6.47 9.39 5.01
N LEU A 199 7.50 9.79 4.24
CA LEU A 199 7.50 10.91 3.33
C LEU A 199 7.68 10.41 1.90
N GLY A 200 6.80 10.84 0.98
CA GLY A 200 6.83 10.52 -0.43
C GLY A 200 7.41 11.65 -1.28
N TYR A 201 8.12 11.29 -2.35
CA TYR A 201 8.58 12.19 -3.39
C TYR A 201 8.23 11.60 -4.76
N THR A 202 7.77 12.42 -5.68
CA THR A 202 7.36 12.00 -7.02
C THR A 202 8.12 12.76 -8.11
N THR A 203 8.41 12.08 -9.21
CA THR A 203 8.89 12.73 -10.44
C THR A 203 7.73 13.36 -11.20
N SER A 204 8.01 14.29 -12.14
CA SER A 204 7.00 15.02 -12.88
C SER A 204 6.03 14.10 -13.63
N ALA A 205 6.52 13.05 -14.29
CA ALA A 205 5.66 12.10 -15.00
C ALA A 205 4.71 11.34 -14.04
N GLN A 206 5.20 10.96 -12.85
CA GLN A 206 4.36 10.33 -11.83
C GLN A 206 3.37 11.33 -11.21
N ALA A 207 3.77 12.61 -11.05
CA ALA A 207 2.90 13.67 -10.56
C ALA A 207 1.80 14.01 -11.58
N ALA A 208 2.13 14.03 -12.86
CA ALA A 208 1.15 14.19 -13.93
C ALA A 208 0.08 13.08 -13.90
N TRP A 209 0.49 11.86 -13.58
CA TRP A 209 -0.45 10.75 -13.38
C TRP A 209 -1.29 10.88 -12.12
N LEU A 210 -0.72 11.23 -10.98
CA LEU A 210 -1.42 11.26 -9.69
C LEU A 210 -2.19 12.57 -9.46
N TYR A 211 -1.62 13.70 -9.85
CA TYR A 211 -2.11 15.04 -9.48
C TYR A 211 -2.41 15.92 -10.70
N ALA A 212 -2.30 15.38 -11.92
CA ALA A 212 -2.44 16.11 -13.18
C ALA A 212 -1.49 17.33 -13.30
N LEU A 213 -0.33 17.29 -12.63
CA LEU A 213 0.67 18.35 -12.60
C LEU A 213 2.01 17.80 -13.08
N ASP A 214 2.61 18.40 -14.11
CA ASP A 214 3.91 17.98 -14.66
C ASP A 214 5.08 18.63 -13.88
N GLU A 215 5.08 18.42 -12.55
CA GLU A 215 6.10 18.95 -11.65
C GLU A 215 6.53 17.86 -10.66
N SER A 216 7.83 17.79 -10.36
CA SER A 216 8.37 16.87 -9.38
C SER A 216 8.45 17.54 -8.02
N GLY A 217 8.12 16.82 -6.94
CA GLY A 217 8.13 17.41 -5.61
C GLY A 217 7.89 16.42 -4.47
N LEU A 218 7.87 16.94 -3.25
CA LEU A 218 7.44 16.20 -2.07
C LEU A 218 5.93 15.95 -2.16
N ALA A 219 5.56 14.68 -2.33
CA ALA A 219 4.19 14.31 -2.63
C ALA A 219 3.30 14.28 -1.38
N ASP A 220 3.60 13.36 -0.47
CA ASP A 220 2.73 13.09 0.67
C ASP A 220 3.52 12.75 1.94
N LEU A 221 3.01 13.20 3.06
CA LEU A 221 3.31 12.66 4.39
C LEU A 221 2.23 11.65 4.73
N ARG A 222 2.62 10.45 5.10
CA ARG A 222 1.69 9.39 5.48
C ARG A 222 2.06 8.83 6.84
N GLY A 223 1.05 8.47 7.61
CA GLY A 223 1.23 7.73 8.85
C GLY A 223 0.05 6.83 9.15
N PHE A 224 0.28 5.81 9.96
CA PHE A 224 -0.80 5.00 10.52
C PHE A 224 -0.39 4.39 11.86
N ALA A 225 -1.40 4.03 12.64
CA ALA A 225 -1.28 3.17 13.80
C ALA A 225 -2.31 2.03 13.68
N LYS A 226 -1.86 0.79 13.82
CA LYS A 226 -2.69 -0.41 13.71
C LYS A 226 -2.49 -1.29 14.94
N VAL A 227 -3.57 -1.66 15.59
CA VAL A 227 -3.61 -2.65 16.66
C VAL A 227 -3.95 -4.00 16.05
N ASN A 228 -3.20 -5.03 16.41
CA ASN A 228 -3.44 -6.40 15.99
C ASN A 228 -3.75 -7.27 17.19
N TYR A 229 -4.71 -8.16 17.02
CA TYR A 229 -5.09 -9.18 17.96
C TYR A 229 -4.93 -10.56 17.31
N MET A 230 -4.03 -11.37 17.81
CA MET A 230 -3.85 -12.76 17.39
C MET A 230 -4.89 -13.62 18.12
N TYR A 231 -6.01 -13.92 17.41
CA TYR A 231 -7.09 -14.75 17.94
C TYR A 231 -6.60 -16.19 18.15
N ASP A 232 -5.88 -16.72 17.19
CA ASP A 232 -5.16 -17.98 17.24
C ASP A 232 -3.88 -17.89 16.38
N TYR A 233 -3.11 -19.00 16.29
CA TYR A 233 -1.85 -19.02 15.55
C TYR A 233 -2.00 -18.80 14.02
N ARG A 234 -3.22 -18.83 13.49
CA ARG A 234 -3.54 -18.60 12.08
C ARG A 234 -4.30 -17.32 11.82
N THR A 235 -5.01 -16.80 12.83
CA THR A 235 -5.99 -15.74 12.64
C THR A 235 -5.57 -14.48 13.37
N THR A 236 -5.40 -13.40 12.63
CA THR A 236 -5.13 -12.06 13.18
C THR A 236 -6.27 -11.12 12.80
N ILE A 237 -6.82 -10.44 13.79
CA ILE A 237 -7.79 -9.34 13.63
C ILE A 237 -7.03 -8.04 13.82
N SER A 238 -7.29 -7.04 12.98
CA SER A 238 -6.61 -5.75 13.04
C SER A 238 -7.58 -4.59 12.98
N ALA A 239 -7.27 -3.51 13.69
CA ALA A 239 -7.97 -2.23 13.57
C ALA A 239 -6.94 -1.11 13.44
N GLY A 240 -7.15 -0.18 12.52
CA GLY A 240 -6.19 0.87 12.21
C GLY A 240 -6.81 2.25 12.03
N VAL A 241 -6.02 3.26 12.35
CA VAL A 241 -6.22 4.66 11.96
C VAL A 241 -5.07 5.06 11.05
N HIS A 242 -5.40 5.73 9.97
CA HIS A 242 -4.48 6.15 8.94
C HIS A 242 -4.67 7.63 8.66
N GLY A 243 -3.59 8.30 8.26
CA GLY A 243 -3.63 9.67 7.81
C GLY A 243 -2.65 9.89 6.67
N SER A 244 -2.97 10.81 5.80
CA SER A 244 -2.06 11.31 4.78
C SER A 244 -2.25 12.81 4.61
N ALA A 245 -1.21 13.52 4.16
CA ALA A 245 -1.29 14.93 3.81
C ALA A 245 -0.45 15.15 2.56
N LEU A 246 -1.01 15.77 1.54
CA LEU A 246 -0.22 16.28 0.42
C LEU A 246 0.65 17.43 0.94
N ILE A 247 1.94 17.48 0.53
CA ILE A 247 2.91 18.43 1.07
C ILE A 247 3.09 19.61 0.15
N ASP A 248 3.30 19.34 -1.14
CA ASP A 248 3.49 20.36 -2.14
C ASP A 248 2.23 21.23 -2.30
N ASP A 249 2.39 22.55 -2.29
CA ASP A 249 1.28 23.49 -2.35
C ASP A 249 0.50 23.39 -3.65
N ASP A 250 1.14 23.08 -4.77
CA ASP A 250 0.49 22.94 -6.07
C ASP A 250 -0.34 21.65 -6.11
N TYR A 251 0.17 20.54 -5.54
CA TYR A 251 -0.59 19.30 -5.39
C TYR A 251 -1.81 19.48 -4.48
N ARG A 252 -1.66 20.21 -3.37
CA ARG A 252 -2.75 20.54 -2.44
C ARG A 252 -3.80 21.41 -3.11
N ASN A 253 -3.36 22.46 -3.80
CA ASN A 253 -4.24 23.39 -4.50
C ASN A 253 -5.03 22.70 -5.61
N TRP A 254 -4.36 21.86 -6.39
CA TRP A 254 -5.02 21.07 -7.43
C TRP A 254 -6.05 20.10 -6.81
N SER A 255 -5.66 19.33 -5.81
CA SER A 255 -6.52 18.37 -5.13
C SER A 255 -7.77 19.04 -4.55
N ALA A 256 -7.60 20.11 -3.77
CA ALA A 256 -8.69 20.77 -3.07
C ALA A 256 -9.60 21.59 -4.00
N ASN A 257 -9.04 22.32 -4.97
CA ASN A 257 -9.77 23.34 -5.71
C ASN A 257 -10.21 22.89 -7.11
N ILE A 258 -9.47 21.98 -7.75
CA ILE A 258 -9.76 21.47 -9.10
C ILE A 258 -10.34 20.07 -9.02
N GLY A 259 -9.69 19.15 -8.29
CA GLY A 259 -10.14 17.78 -8.11
C GLY A 259 -11.31 17.65 -7.12
N ASP A 260 -11.56 18.65 -6.29
CA ASP A 260 -12.50 18.59 -5.16
C ASP A 260 -12.26 17.38 -4.25
N ILE A 261 -10.97 17.06 -4.01
CA ILE A 261 -10.49 15.91 -3.26
C ILE A 261 -9.82 16.40 -1.98
N ASP A 262 -10.08 15.72 -0.86
CA ASP A 262 -9.48 16.01 0.44
C ASP A 262 -7.94 15.81 0.40
N PRO A 263 -7.11 16.87 0.57
CA PRO A 263 -5.66 16.76 0.54
C PRO A 263 -5.06 16.20 1.84
N ASP A 264 -5.85 16.13 2.92
CA ASP A 264 -5.43 15.68 4.26
C ASP A 264 -6.34 14.56 4.79
N PRO A 265 -6.52 13.46 4.05
CA PRO A 265 -7.47 12.43 4.44
C PRO A 265 -7.05 11.68 5.70
N VAL A 266 -8.05 11.42 6.56
CA VAL A 266 -7.95 10.46 7.66
C VAL A 266 -8.97 9.35 7.40
N TRP A 267 -8.58 8.09 7.65
CA TRP A 267 -9.49 6.96 7.49
C TRP A 267 -9.19 5.85 8.50
N PHE A 268 -10.16 4.97 8.66
CA PHE A 268 -10.10 3.84 9.58
C PHE A 268 -10.19 2.53 8.80
N SER A 269 -9.59 1.48 9.37
CA SER A 269 -9.68 0.13 8.81
C SER A 269 -9.96 -0.91 9.89
N LEU A 270 -10.61 -2.00 9.48
CA LEU A 270 -10.83 -3.21 10.27
C LEU A 270 -10.59 -4.42 9.36
N GLY A 271 -9.69 -5.29 9.74
CA GLY A 271 -9.26 -6.41 8.92
C GLY A 271 -9.19 -7.74 9.67
N VAL A 272 -9.19 -8.80 8.88
CA VAL A 272 -8.89 -10.15 9.34
C VAL A 272 -7.97 -10.82 8.33
N ASN A 273 -6.97 -11.55 8.85
CA ASN A 273 -6.04 -12.33 8.04
C ASN A 273 -5.93 -13.75 8.59
N TRP A 274 -5.91 -14.72 7.69
CA TRP A 274 -5.67 -16.13 7.97
C TRP A 274 -4.39 -16.60 7.27
N THR A 275 -3.58 -17.37 7.98
CA THR A 275 -2.33 -17.95 7.47
C THR A 275 -2.37 -19.48 7.57
N PHE A 276 -2.02 -20.18 6.49
CA PHE A 276 -2.08 -21.63 6.36
C PHE A 276 -0.70 -22.21 5.99
#